data_bd55fda7b86b0201c67cfcb29b7ab742
#
_entry.id   bd55fda7b86b0201c67cfcb29b7ab742
#
_cell.length_a   1.000
_cell.length_b   1.000
_cell.length_c   1.000
_cell.angle_alpha   90.00
_cell.angle_beta   90.00
_cell.angle_gamma   90.00
#
_symmetry.space_group_name_H-M   'P 1'
#
loop_
_entity.id
_entity.type
_entity.pdbx_description
1 polymer ?
#
loop_
_entity_poly.entity_id
_entity_poly.type
_entity_poly.pdbx_seq_one_letter_code
_entity_poly.pdbx_strand_id
1 'polypeptide(L)'
;PAESVYAQGEYVQTLEGAKSPFADVVQTVMPCVVGVSNRANTFNMISGQTELIEQATGSGVVVTTQGHVVTNYHVIEGANDVQVLSQGRYLKTEIVGYDELTDLAVLRVMEDVHLPAVKMGDIAQVRVGDWAIVIGNPLGKQFADTVTVGVVSALNRELEGSSIVKMLQTDAAINSGNSGGGL
;
A
#
# COMPACT_ATOMS: atom_id res chain seq x y z
N PRO A 1 29.01 -35.42 -3.93
CA PRO A 1 27.83 -34.87 -4.58
C PRO A 1 26.75 -34.75 -3.52
N ALA A 2 26.31 -33.53 -3.28
CA ALA A 2 25.20 -33.30 -2.40
C ALA A 2 23.93 -33.81 -3.14
N GLU A 3 23.40 -34.92 -2.67
CA GLU A 3 22.06 -35.34 -3.07
C GLU A 3 21.07 -34.24 -2.67
N SER A 4 20.35 -33.71 -3.64
CA SER A 4 19.41 -32.65 -3.39
C SER A 4 18.29 -33.20 -2.50
N VAL A 5 18.12 -32.63 -1.34
CA VAL A 5 17.09 -32.92 -0.35
C VAL A 5 15.66 -32.76 -0.92
N TYR A 6 15.55 -32.26 -2.14
CA TYR A 6 14.31 -31.98 -2.84
C TYR A 6 13.68 -33.17 -3.58
N ALA A 7 14.29 -34.35 -3.53
CA ALA A 7 13.84 -35.53 -4.28
C ALA A 7 13.05 -36.58 -3.44
N GLN A 8 12.73 -36.30 -2.19
CA GLN A 8 11.98 -37.24 -1.36
C GLN A 8 10.48 -36.86 -1.35
N GLY A 9 9.64 -37.70 -1.93
CA GLY A 9 8.21 -37.47 -2.11
C GLY A 9 7.42 -37.15 -0.83
N GLU A 10 7.89 -37.56 0.34
CA GLU A 10 7.29 -37.20 1.63
C GLU A 10 7.45 -35.70 1.96
N TYR A 11 8.53 -35.06 1.53
CA TYR A 11 8.76 -33.65 1.77
C TYR A 11 7.82 -32.76 0.92
N VAL A 12 7.56 -33.19 -0.32
CA VAL A 12 6.62 -32.51 -1.22
C VAL A 12 5.19 -32.63 -0.71
N GLN A 13 4.79 -33.80 -0.20
CA GLN A 13 3.46 -33.98 0.38
C GLN A 13 3.22 -33.13 1.64
N THR A 14 4.27 -32.89 2.44
CA THR A 14 4.17 -32.04 3.64
C THR A 14 4.00 -30.57 3.25
N LEU A 15 4.57 -30.12 2.12
CA LEU A 15 4.41 -28.76 1.62
C LEU A 15 3.07 -28.54 0.92
N GLU A 16 2.51 -29.54 0.23
CA GLU A 16 1.19 -29.45 -0.40
C GLU A 16 0.05 -29.26 0.60
N GLY A 17 0.24 -29.67 1.87
CA GLY A 17 -0.72 -29.48 2.94
C GLY A 17 -0.50 -28.20 3.78
N ALA A 18 0.62 -27.53 3.66
CA ALA A 18 0.97 -26.36 4.47
C ALA A 18 0.35 -25.09 3.87
N LYS A 19 -0.78 -24.65 4.42
CA LYS A 19 -1.33 -23.34 4.09
C LYS A 19 -0.42 -22.24 4.66
N SER A 20 -0.19 -21.20 3.85
CA SER A 20 0.49 -19.99 4.34
C SER A 20 -0.31 -19.38 5.48
N PRO A 21 0.31 -19.07 6.63
CA PRO A 21 -0.38 -18.40 7.73
C PRO A 21 -0.82 -16.96 7.36
N PHE A 22 -0.30 -16.43 6.27
CA PHE A 22 -0.56 -15.06 5.81
C PHE A 22 -1.69 -14.97 4.79
N ALA A 23 -1.98 -16.04 4.05
CA ALA A 23 -2.91 -16.02 2.92
C ALA A 23 -4.32 -15.56 3.35
N ASP A 24 -4.83 -16.04 4.48
CA ASP A 24 -6.16 -15.67 4.97
C ASP A 24 -6.22 -14.19 5.41
N VAL A 25 -5.15 -13.70 6.04
CA VAL A 25 -5.02 -12.28 6.42
C VAL A 25 -4.98 -11.40 5.19
N VAL A 26 -4.13 -11.76 4.21
CA VAL A 26 -3.99 -11.04 2.94
C VAL A 26 -5.34 -11.01 2.21
N GLN A 27 -6.02 -12.14 2.07
CA GLN A 27 -7.32 -12.21 1.41
C GLN A 27 -8.38 -11.31 2.08
N THR A 28 -8.30 -11.14 3.39
CA THR A 28 -9.23 -10.30 4.16
C THR A 28 -8.92 -8.81 4.01
N VAL A 29 -7.63 -8.43 4.01
CA VAL A 29 -7.20 -7.01 4.05
C VAL A 29 -7.01 -6.43 2.65
N MET A 30 -6.57 -7.22 1.68
CA MET A 30 -6.28 -6.77 0.31
C MET A 30 -7.43 -5.98 -0.34
N PRO A 31 -8.72 -6.34 -0.20
CA PRO A 31 -9.82 -5.53 -0.74
C PRO A 31 -9.93 -4.11 -0.18
N CYS A 32 -9.30 -3.86 0.99
CA CYS A 32 -9.25 -2.53 1.62
C CYS A 32 -8.06 -1.69 1.11
N VAL A 33 -7.14 -2.29 0.34
CA VAL A 33 -5.97 -1.60 -0.22
C VAL A 33 -6.24 -1.26 -1.69
N VAL A 34 -6.02 -0.02 -2.05
CA VAL A 34 -6.34 0.54 -3.36
C VAL A 34 -5.10 1.17 -3.99
N GLY A 35 -5.08 1.27 -5.31
CA GLY A 35 -4.05 2.04 -5.99
C GLY A 35 -4.37 3.54 -5.92
N VAL A 36 -3.34 4.38 -5.89
CA VAL A 36 -3.46 5.84 -5.96
C VAL A 36 -2.68 6.34 -7.15
N SER A 37 -3.35 7.08 -8.06
CA SER A 37 -2.77 7.70 -9.25
C SER A 37 -2.71 9.20 -9.06
N ASN A 38 -1.52 9.77 -9.14
CA ASN A 38 -1.26 11.19 -9.20
C ASN A 38 -1.13 11.61 -10.66
N ARG A 39 -2.00 12.49 -11.10
CA ARG A 39 -2.01 13.01 -12.47
C ARG A 39 -1.79 14.51 -12.46
N ALA A 40 -0.84 14.98 -13.25
CA ALA A 40 -0.54 16.40 -13.36
C ALA A 40 -0.56 16.88 -14.80
N ASN A 41 -0.85 18.18 -14.96
CA ASN A 41 -0.87 18.84 -16.24
C ASN A 41 0.57 18.98 -16.77
N THR A 42 0.84 18.39 -17.91
CA THR A 42 2.14 18.45 -18.59
C THR A 42 1.97 19.05 -19.98
N PHE A 43 2.78 20.05 -20.29
CA PHE A 43 2.78 20.65 -21.63
C PHE A 43 3.53 19.74 -22.60
N ASN A 44 2.80 19.25 -23.59
CA ASN A 44 3.38 18.46 -24.67
C ASN A 44 3.93 19.40 -25.75
N MET A 45 5.25 19.50 -25.87
CA MET A 45 5.92 20.39 -26.83
C MET A 45 5.67 19.99 -28.29
N ILE A 46 5.29 18.75 -28.56
CA ILE A 46 5.04 18.25 -29.91
C ILE A 46 3.62 18.63 -30.37
N SER A 47 2.62 18.41 -29.50
CA SER A 47 1.22 18.74 -29.80
C SER A 47 0.85 20.19 -29.51
N GLY A 48 1.67 20.91 -28.73
CA GLY A 48 1.38 22.26 -28.25
C GLY A 48 0.21 22.33 -27.26
N GLN A 49 -0.20 21.20 -26.67
CA GLN A 49 -1.33 21.09 -25.74
C GLN A 49 -0.88 20.69 -24.34
N THR A 50 -1.66 21.09 -23.35
CA THR A 50 -1.51 20.59 -21.98
C THR A 50 -2.33 19.32 -21.84
N GLU A 51 -1.67 18.27 -21.44
CA GLU A 51 -2.26 16.94 -21.23
C GLU A 51 -2.14 16.56 -19.76
N LEU A 52 -3.18 15.91 -19.23
CA LEU A 52 -3.18 15.37 -17.88
C LEU A 52 -2.57 13.96 -17.93
N ILE A 53 -1.35 13.81 -17.43
CA ILE A 53 -0.61 12.55 -17.45
C ILE A 53 -0.35 12.05 -16.02
N GLU A 54 -0.27 10.72 -15.86
CA GLU A 54 0.14 10.09 -14.63
C GLU A 54 1.62 10.36 -14.36
N GLN A 55 1.93 10.96 -13.20
CA GLN A 55 3.29 11.31 -12.79
C GLN A 55 3.83 10.40 -11.70
N ALA A 56 2.97 10.00 -10.78
CA ALA A 56 3.34 9.09 -9.70
C ALA A 56 2.21 8.13 -9.39
N THR A 57 2.58 6.99 -8.86
CA THR A 57 1.63 5.96 -8.40
C THR A 57 2.05 5.44 -7.03
N GLY A 58 1.07 5.07 -6.26
CA GLY A 58 1.26 4.47 -4.94
C GLY A 58 0.04 3.66 -4.54
N SER A 59 -0.07 3.42 -3.27
CA SER A 59 -1.17 2.69 -2.66
C SER A 59 -1.93 3.59 -1.68
N GLY A 60 -3.10 3.15 -1.28
CA GLY A 60 -3.89 3.76 -0.22
C GLY A 60 -4.69 2.71 0.53
N VAL A 61 -5.09 3.03 1.74
CA VAL A 61 -5.89 2.16 2.59
C VAL A 61 -7.25 2.80 2.85
N VAL A 62 -8.32 2.09 2.54
CA VAL A 62 -9.69 2.51 2.83
C VAL A 62 -9.93 2.39 4.33
N VAL A 63 -10.19 3.52 5.00
CA VAL A 63 -10.34 3.57 6.46
C VAL A 63 -11.77 3.77 6.93
N THR A 64 -12.68 4.15 6.04
CA THR A 64 -14.11 4.27 6.35
C THR A 64 -14.97 3.75 5.21
N THR A 65 -16.18 3.31 5.54
CA THR A 65 -17.18 2.90 4.54
C THR A 65 -17.75 4.06 3.72
N GLN A 66 -17.46 5.30 4.11
CA GLN A 66 -17.78 6.51 3.32
C GLN A 66 -16.73 6.81 2.23
N GLY A 67 -15.76 5.93 2.04
CA GLY A 67 -14.75 6.05 0.99
C GLY A 67 -13.57 6.96 1.33
N HIS A 68 -13.25 7.15 2.63
CA HIS A 68 -12.00 7.81 2.99
C HIS A 68 -10.83 6.85 2.84
N VAL A 69 -9.78 7.34 2.17
CA VAL A 69 -8.56 6.60 1.87
C VAL A 69 -7.38 7.37 2.46
N VAL A 70 -6.55 6.69 3.23
CA VAL A 70 -5.27 7.22 3.72
C VAL A 70 -4.17 6.77 2.77
N THR A 71 -3.29 7.68 2.40
CA THR A 71 -2.10 7.44 1.59
C THR A 71 -0.94 8.32 2.08
N ASN A 72 0.24 8.20 1.48
CA ASN A 72 1.33 9.14 1.75
C ASN A 72 1.14 10.46 1.00
N TYR A 73 1.58 11.57 1.61
CA TYR A 73 1.54 12.89 0.98
C TYR A 73 2.39 12.93 -0.30
N HIS A 74 3.61 12.38 -0.26
CA HIS A 74 4.50 12.38 -1.44
C HIS A 74 3.90 11.67 -2.66
N VAL A 75 2.92 10.77 -2.47
CA VAL A 75 2.21 10.11 -3.59
C VAL A 75 1.32 11.09 -4.32
N ILE A 76 0.73 12.06 -3.62
CA ILE A 76 -0.24 13.03 -4.19
C ILE A 76 0.36 14.42 -4.40
N GLU A 77 1.61 14.64 -4.03
CA GLU A 77 2.28 15.93 -4.13
C GLU A 77 2.26 16.45 -5.58
N GLY A 78 1.89 17.73 -5.74
CA GLY A 78 1.84 18.38 -7.06
C GLY A 78 0.73 17.90 -8.00
N ALA A 79 -0.18 17.03 -7.55
CA ALA A 79 -1.26 16.53 -8.38
C ALA A 79 -2.28 17.61 -8.77
N ASN A 80 -2.72 17.60 -10.02
CA ASN A 80 -3.89 18.33 -10.48
C ASN A 80 -5.17 17.47 -10.41
N ASP A 81 -5.02 16.15 -10.43
CA ASP A 81 -6.09 15.17 -10.31
C ASP A 81 -5.54 13.92 -9.62
N VAL A 82 -6.24 13.47 -8.59
CA VAL A 82 -5.91 12.23 -7.87
C VAL A 82 -7.06 11.26 -8.06
N GLN A 83 -6.72 10.03 -8.44
CA GLN A 83 -7.69 8.97 -8.61
C GLN A 83 -7.29 7.74 -7.79
N VAL A 84 -8.30 7.03 -7.32
CA VAL A 84 -8.14 5.75 -6.65
C VAL A 84 -8.51 4.64 -7.61
N LEU A 85 -7.64 3.64 -7.75
CA LEU A 85 -7.92 2.43 -8.51
C LEU A 85 -8.41 1.34 -7.54
N SER A 86 -9.64 0.92 -7.71
CA SER A 86 -10.24 -0.18 -6.97
C SER A 86 -10.95 -1.12 -7.94
N GLN A 87 -10.69 -2.43 -7.84
CA GLN A 87 -11.31 -3.47 -8.67
C GLN A 87 -11.27 -3.17 -10.19
N GLY A 88 -10.14 -2.61 -10.65
CA GLY A 88 -9.93 -2.29 -12.07
C GLY A 88 -10.64 -1.01 -12.54
N ARG A 89 -11.24 -0.22 -11.65
CA ARG A 89 -11.91 1.05 -11.97
C ARG A 89 -11.19 2.21 -11.31
N TYR A 90 -10.96 3.27 -12.07
CA TYR A 90 -10.51 4.55 -11.54
C TYR A 90 -11.72 5.32 -10.98
N LEU A 91 -11.61 5.70 -9.72
CA LEU A 91 -12.61 6.46 -8.98
C LEU A 91 -12.07 7.87 -8.73
N LYS A 92 -12.89 8.86 -8.98
CA LYS A 92 -12.55 10.26 -8.69
C LYS A 92 -12.47 10.49 -7.19
N THR A 93 -11.49 11.29 -6.78
CA THR A 93 -11.33 11.65 -5.37
C THR A 93 -11.23 13.15 -5.19
N GLU A 94 -11.50 13.61 -3.99
CA GLU A 94 -11.08 14.90 -3.48
C GLU A 94 -10.04 14.72 -2.37
N ILE A 95 -9.10 15.64 -2.27
CA ILE A 95 -8.14 15.69 -1.17
C ILE A 95 -8.84 16.35 0.02
N VAL A 96 -9.06 15.58 1.09
CA VAL A 96 -9.69 16.08 2.33
C VAL A 96 -8.70 16.91 3.13
N GLY A 97 -7.46 16.46 3.18
CA GLY A 97 -6.36 17.12 3.85
C GLY A 97 -5.06 16.32 3.77
N TYR A 98 -3.96 16.96 4.12
CA TYR A 98 -2.64 16.33 4.18
C TYR A 98 -1.76 17.02 5.22
N ASP A 99 -0.71 16.32 5.61
CA ASP A 99 0.36 16.83 6.47
C ASP A 99 1.71 16.38 5.91
N GLU A 100 2.50 17.35 5.46
CA GLU A 100 3.82 17.11 4.87
C GLU A 100 4.84 16.59 5.91
N LEU A 101 4.70 16.98 7.18
CA LEU A 101 5.64 16.58 8.23
C LEU A 101 5.49 15.10 8.59
N THR A 102 4.27 14.58 8.54
CA THR A 102 3.97 13.16 8.81
C THR A 102 3.92 12.32 7.53
N ASP A 103 4.04 12.97 6.37
CA ASP A 103 3.88 12.34 5.05
C ASP A 103 2.55 11.58 4.92
N LEU A 104 1.45 12.16 5.43
CA LEU A 104 0.11 11.57 5.36
C LEU A 104 -0.84 12.44 4.55
N ALA A 105 -1.74 11.80 3.83
CA ALA A 105 -2.85 12.44 3.13
C ALA A 105 -4.12 11.62 3.26
N VAL A 106 -5.26 12.32 3.26
CA VAL A 106 -6.59 11.72 3.28
C VAL A 106 -7.33 12.14 2.02
N LEU A 107 -7.78 11.16 1.28
CA LEU A 107 -8.63 11.31 0.10
C LEU A 107 -10.05 10.87 0.44
N ARG A 108 -11.03 11.38 -0.28
CA ARG A 108 -12.41 10.89 -0.27
C ARG A 108 -12.85 10.53 -1.68
N VAL A 109 -13.31 9.31 -1.86
CA VAL A 109 -13.94 8.88 -3.12
C VAL A 109 -15.27 9.58 -3.29
N MET A 110 -15.47 10.19 -4.48
CA MET A 110 -16.63 11.03 -4.78
C MET A 110 -17.80 10.24 -5.38
N GLU A 111 -17.59 8.99 -5.73
CA GLU A 111 -18.58 8.12 -6.35
C GLU A 111 -19.27 7.27 -5.29
N ASP A 112 -20.54 6.97 -5.52
CA ASP A 112 -21.32 6.05 -4.67
C ASP A 112 -20.91 4.60 -4.99
N VAL A 113 -19.84 4.14 -4.34
CA VAL A 113 -19.30 2.80 -4.46
C VAL A 113 -19.04 2.20 -3.08
N HIS A 114 -19.32 0.91 -2.96
CA HIS A 114 -19.02 0.21 -1.71
C HIS A 114 -17.53 -0.17 -1.68
N LEU A 115 -16.77 0.47 -0.80
CA LEU A 115 -15.38 0.12 -0.51
C LEU A 115 -15.29 -0.49 0.89
N PRO A 116 -14.74 -1.70 1.03
CA PRO A 116 -14.53 -2.27 2.36
C PRO A 116 -13.46 -1.46 3.11
N ALA A 117 -13.76 -1.12 4.36
CA ALA A 117 -12.83 -0.39 5.22
C ALA A 117 -12.02 -1.37 6.08
N VAL A 118 -10.72 -1.05 6.25
CA VAL A 118 -9.85 -1.82 7.14
C VAL A 118 -10.25 -1.61 8.60
N LYS A 119 -10.04 -2.62 9.43
CA LYS A 119 -10.06 -2.46 10.89
C LYS A 119 -8.68 -2.04 11.35
N MET A 120 -8.58 -0.84 11.89
CA MET A 120 -7.32 -0.32 12.44
C MET A 120 -6.87 -1.15 13.64
N GLY A 121 -5.58 -1.49 13.67
CA GLY A 121 -4.94 -2.16 14.79
C GLY A 121 -4.52 -1.16 15.89
N ASP A 122 -4.05 -1.72 17.03
CA ASP A 122 -3.49 -0.94 18.12
C ASP A 122 -1.98 -1.16 18.20
N ILE A 123 -1.21 -0.13 17.88
CA ILE A 123 0.25 -0.16 17.91
C ILE A 123 0.83 -0.54 19.28
N ALA A 124 0.09 -0.28 20.37
CA ALA A 124 0.53 -0.63 21.72
C ALA A 124 0.60 -2.14 21.96
N GLN A 125 -0.05 -2.93 21.11
CA GLN A 125 -0.03 -4.40 21.18
C GLN A 125 1.07 -5.03 20.31
N VAL A 126 1.69 -4.24 19.43
CA VAL A 126 2.72 -4.72 18.50
C VAL A 126 4.06 -4.88 19.23
N ARG A 127 4.77 -5.98 18.96
CA ARG A 127 6.06 -6.31 19.57
C ARG A 127 7.12 -6.52 18.51
N VAL A 128 8.37 -6.26 18.86
CA VAL A 128 9.51 -6.64 18.04
C VAL A 128 9.53 -8.16 17.87
N GLY A 129 9.65 -8.63 16.62
CA GLY A 129 9.58 -10.03 16.23
C GLY A 129 8.20 -10.51 15.80
N ASP A 130 7.14 -9.73 15.99
CA ASP A 130 5.83 -10.04 15.40
C ASP A 130 5.91 -9.98 13.86
N TRP A 131 5.08 -10.75 13.16
CA TRP A 131 5.02 -10.73 11.71
C TRP A 131 4.55 -9.38 11.18
N ALA A 132 5.22 -8.90 10.17
CA ALA A 132 4.86 -7.71 9.42
C ALA A 132 4.48 -8.10 7.99
N ILE A 133 3.24 -7.81 7.59
CA ILE A 133 2.72 -8.08 6.25
C ILE A 133 2.43 -6.74 5.59
N VAL A 134 3.24 -6.37 4.61
CA VAL A 134 3.02 -5.16 3.82
C VAL A 134 2.16 -5.50 2.62
N ILE A 135 1.08 -4.75 2.44
CA ILE A 135 0.15 -4.91 1.32
C ILE A 135 0.08 -3.58 0.57
N GLY A 136 0.48 -3.60 -0.69
CA GLY A 136 0.37 -2.49 -1.62
C GLY A 136 -0.44 -2.88 -2.85
N ASN A 137 -0.98 -1.87 -3.52
CA ASN A 137 -1.65 -2.02 -4.80
C ASN A 137 -1.05 -1.00 -5.79
N PRO A 138 0.23 -1.18 -6.17
CA PRO A 138 0.87 -0.30 -7.14
C PRO A 138 0.11 -0.36 -8.47
N LEU A 139 -0.22 0.81 -8.99
CA LEU A 139 -0.95 0.95 -10.23
C LEU A 139 -0.24 0.31 -11.40
N GLY A 140 -0.96 -0.53 -12.07
CA GLY A 140 -0.54 -1.20 -13.28
C GLY A 140 -1.07 -2.63 -13.27
N LYS A 141 -1.69 -3.04 -14.37
CA LYS A 141 -2.24 -4.40 -14.57
C LYS A 141 -1.22 -5.53 -14.34
N GLN A 142 0.08 -5.17 -14.20
CA GLN A 142 1.18 -6.13 -14.03
C GLN A 142 1.63 -6.30 -12.58
N PHE A 143 1.29 -5.38 -11.66
CA PHE A 143 1.78 -5.36 -10.27
C PHE A 143 0.67 -5.08 -9.24
N ALA A 144 -0.60 -5.25 -9.63
CA ALA A 144 -1.70 -5.20 -8.67
C ALA A 144 -1.44 -6.21 -7.54
N ASP A 145 -1.79 -5.84 -6.31
CA ASP A 145 -1.78 -6.73 -5.16
C ASP A 145 -0.39 -7.28 -4.78
N THR A 146 0.53 -6.38 -4.46
CA THR A 146 1.86 -6.75 -3.96
C THR A 146 1.81 -7.03 -2.47
N VAL A 147 2.30 -8.19 -2.07
CA VAL A 147 2.43 -8.59 -0.66
C VAL A 147 3.87 -8.91 -0.36
N THR A 148 4.41 -8.32 0.70
CA THR A 148 5.71 -8.69 1.25
C THR A 148 5.57 -9.02 2.73
N VAL A 149 6.39 -9.93 3.22
CA VAL A 149 6.35 -10.41 4.61
C VAL A 149 7.74 -10.28 5.22
N GLY A 150 7.77 -9.84 6.45
CA GLY A 150 8.94 -9.74 7.29
C GLY A 150 8.55 -9.76 8.74
N VAL A 151 9.35 -9.13 9.58
CA VAL A 151 9.06 -8.96 11.01
C VAL A 151 9.13 -7.49 11.42
N VAL A 152 8.50 -7.16 12.51
CA VAL A 152 8.72 -5.89 13.20
C VAL A 152 10.12 -5.90 13.79
N SER A 153 11.05 -5.12 13.20
CA SER A 153 12.46 -5.08 13.58
C SER A 153 12.70 -4.11 14.75
N ALA A 154 11.94 -3.03 14.81
CA ALA A 154 11.98 -2.07 15.93
C ALA A 154 10.70 -1.25 16.02
N LEU A 155 10.47 -0.68 17.19
CA LEU A 155 9.39 0.26 17.48
C LEU A 155 9.95 1.62 17.88
N ASN A 156 9.13 2.67 17.74
CA ASN A 156 9.44 4.03 18.17
C ASN A 156 10.76 4.58 17.60
N ARG A 157 11.09 4.28 16.34
CA ARG A 157 12.22 4.87 15.65
C ARG A 157 11.91 6.33 15.33
N GLU A 158 12.84 7.21 15.67
CA GLU A 158 12.83 8.63 15.28
C GLU A 158 13.70 8.78 14.05
N LEU A 159 13.19 9.44 13.01
CA LEU A 159 14.01 9.83 11.87
C LEU A 159 14.78 11.09 12.23
N GLU A 160 16.04 11.19 11.78
CA GLU A 160 16.86 12.39 11.98
C GLU A 160 16.12 13.64 11.45
N GLY A 161 15.92 14.62 12.33
CA GLY A 161 15.20 15.86 12.02
C GLY A 161 13.70 15.86 12.27
N SER A 162 13.08 14.73 12.66
CA SER A 162 11.67 14.65 13.03
C SER A 162 11.48 13.92 14.36
N SER A 163 11.29 14.68 15.43
CA SER A 163 10.92 14.13 16.74
C SER A 163 9.41 13.92 16.92
N ILE A 164 8.62 14.24 15.89
CA ILE A 164 7.15 14.30 15.98
C ILE A 164 6.53 12.94 15.66
N VAL A 165 7.12 12.19 14.72
CA VAL A 165 6.56 10.92 14.26
C VAL A 165 7.43 9.75 14.69
N LYS A 166 6.85 8.81 15.40
CA LYS A 166 7.51 7.55 15.77
C LYS A 166 7.18 6.49 14.73
N MET A 167 8.22 5.93 14.13
CA MET A 167 8.12 4.95 13.07
C MET A 167 8.28 3.52 13.59
N LEU A 168 7.58 2.60 12.95
CA LEU A 168 7.82 1.17 13.05
C LEU A 168 8.85 0.78 11.97
N GLN A 169 9.84 -0.02 12.32
CA GLN A 169 10.82 -0.58 11.40
C GLN A 169 10.47 -2.03 11.09
N THR A 170 10.52 -2.40 9.82
CA THR A 170 10.37 -3.79 9.36
C THR A 170 11.46 -4.15 8.35
N ASP A 171 11.77 -5.42 8.20
CA ASP A 171 12.61 -5.98 7.14
C ASP A 171 11.78 -6.53 5.97
N ALA A 172 10.44 -6.43 6.03
CA ALA A 172 9.60 -6.67 4.86
C ALA A 172 10.01 -5.73 3.71
N ALA A 173 10.08 -6.25 2.49
CA ALA A 173 10.53 -5.46 1.35
C ALA A 173 9.55 -4.30 1.06
N ILE A 174 10.07 -3.07 1.15
CA ILE A 174 9.36 -1.84 0.77
C ILE A 174 9.92 -1.38 -0.57
N ASN A 175 9.06 -1.28 -1.56
CA ASN A 175 9.40 -0.86 -2.92
C ASN A 175 8.51 0.28 -3.37
N SER A 176 8.90 0.96 -4.46
CA SER A 176 8.03 1.95 -5.11
C SER A 176 6.68 1.32 -5.45
N GLY A 177 5.61 1.98 -5.06
CA GLY A 177 4.24 1.47 -5.20
C GLY A 177 3.61 0.94 -3.92
N ASN A 178 4.40 0.47 -2.93
CA ASN A 178 3.87 0.15 -1.59
C ASN A 178 3.62 1.42 -0.75
N SER A 179 4.17 2.57 -1.15
CA SER A 179 3.94 3.86 -0.47
C SER A 179 2.47 4.14 -0.31
N GLY A 180 2.02 4.39 0.92
CA GLY A 180 0.62 4.58 1.28
C GLY A 180 -0.20 3.30 1.46
N GLY A 181 0.41 2.12 1.28
CA GLY A 181 -0.21 0.83 1.53
C GLY A 181 -0.37 0.49 3.02
N GLY A 182 -0.91 -0.70 3.29
CA GLY A 182 -1.14 -1.21 4.65
C GLY A 182 0.04 -2.03 5.18
N LEU A 183 0.20 -2.00 6.50
CA LEU A 183 1.08 -2.88 7.27
C LEU A 183 0.27 -3.54 8.38
#